data_38c1f16c7b3cdb7c97b87d01068c7ea4
#
_entry.id   38c1f16c7b3cdb7c97b87d01068c7ea4
#
_cell.length_a   1.000
_cell.length_b   1.000
_cell.length_c   1.000
_cell.angle_alpha   90.00
_cell.angle_beta   90.00
_cell.angle_gamma   90.00
#
_symmetry.space_group_name_H-M   'P 1'
#
loop_
_entity.id
_entity.type
_entity.pdbx_description
1 polymer ?
#
loop_
_entity_poly.entity_id
_entity_poly.type
_entity_poly.pdbx_seq_one_letter_code
_entity_poly.pdbx_strand_id
1 'polypeptide(L)'
;MTPHTTHRGSTDSDDADVRFPPVISSVGCDNGVMLKEFEHRYRAVRGRDVRFDGWFYVAVTSTGIYCRPSCPAATPKRSNVRFYPTAAAAQYAGFRACKRCRPDAVPGSPEWDNRADIVARAMRLIADGVVDRAGVAGLARRLGYTERHLHRLLCAEVGAGPLALARARRAHTARLLLETTDLPITEVAFAAGFTSVRQFNDTIREVFAVTPRELRRVRGQHDETVCGGIPLRLPFRTPFDAGGMLQFLGTRAVAGVETFDGQTYRRTLRLPHGAGVVALSDGGDHVRCVLTLENVRDLGSAVQRCRSLLDLDADPVAVADVLGADPLIGALVRRTPGRRVPGSVDGAELAFRAVLGQQVSVAGARTLAGRLVARCGEPLPETLAAGDGEPTHLFPGPHAVAATTLDGLGIPSARRETLRTLARAIAGGGILLDAGSEREDVERRLLEVRGIGPWTASYVAMRALRDPDAFLPSDLGVRKAISRLDHAGDRQSVAAVAERWRPWRAYATQHLWASLGDEKDQTAKGEVVA
;
A
#
# COMPACT_ATOMS: atom_id res chain seq x y z
N MET A 1 1.93 34.66 -77.34
CA MET A 1 1.01 33.91 -78.20
C MET A 1 0.36 32.88 -77.35
N THR A 2 -0.87 33.08 -76.97
CA THR A 2 -1.84 32.14 -76.41
C THR A 2 -2.32 31.19 -77.51
N PRO A 3 -3.01 30.05 -77.24
CA PRO A 3 -4.20 29.98 -76.38
C PRO A 3 -4.37 28.71 -75.52
N HIS A 4 -5.11 28.91 -74.47
CA HIS A 4 -6.34 28.21 -74.01
C HIS A 4 -6.56 26.73 -74.41
N THR A 5 -6.80 25.84 -73.43
CA THR A 5 -8.08 25.10 -73.34
C THR A 5 -8.33 24.56 -71.96
N THR A 6 -9.51 24.86 -71.46
CA THR A 6 -10.20 24.34 -70.26
C THR A 6 -10.68 22.93 -70.44
N HIS A 7 -10.58 22.06 -69.39
CA HIS A 7 -11.61 21.03 -69.20
C HIS A 7 -11.88 20.83 -67.71
N ARG A 8 -13.14 20.95 -67.37
CA ARG A 8 -13.82 20.54 -66.13
C ARG A 8 -14.03 19.03 -66.09
N GLY A 9 -14.10 18.51 -64.92
CA GLY A 9 -14.74 17.20 -64.61
C GLY A 9 -13.93 16.45 -63.58
N SER A 10 -14.39 16.15 -62.58
CA SER A 10 -15.41 15.56 -61.77
C SER A 10 -14.79 15.04 -60.47
N THR A 11 -15.42 15.39 -59.43
CA THR A 11 -15.21 14.85 -58.06
C THR A 11 -15.45 13.34 -58.05
N ASP A 12 -14.45 12.58 -57.68
CA ASP A 12 -14.67 11.21 -57.17
C ASP A 12 -14.05 11.14 -55.76
N SER A 13 -14.94 11.07 -54.80
CA SER A 13 -14.68 10.77 -53.41
C SER A 13 -14.40 9.27 -53.28
N ASP A 14 -13.13 8.87 -53.30
CA ASP A 14 -12.73 7.56 -52.86
C ASP A 14 -12.85 7.46 -51.35
N ASP A 15 -14.02 7.07 -50.88
CA ASP A 15 -14.26 6.51 -49.56
C ASP A 15 -13.52 5.18 -49.51
N ALA A 16 -12.30 5.19 -49.00
CA ALA A 16 -11.52 4.00 -48.69
C ALA A 16 -12.26 3.21 -47.62
N ASP A 17 -13.10 2.30 -48.04
CA ASP A 17 -13.76 1.26 -47.26
C ASP A 17 -12.69 0.37 -46.60
N VAL A 18 -12.24 0.75 -45.39
CA VAL A 18 -11.32 -0.03 -44.56
C VAL A 18 -12.08 -1.29 -44.12
N ARG A 19 -12.02 -2.32 -44.93
CA ARG A 19 -12.57 -3.64 -44.61
C ARG A 19 -11.75 -4.27 -43.52
N PHE A 20 -12.30 -4.22 -42.29
CA PHE A 20 -11.80 -5.01 -41.18
C PHE A 20 -12.03 -6.50 -41.45
N PRO A 21 -11.03 -7.36 -41.22
CA PRO A 21 -11.21 -8.80 -41.42
C PRO A 21 -12.29 -9.34 -40.47
N PRO A 22 -13.09 -10.35 -40.91
CA PRO A 22 -14.16 -10.88 -40.09
C PRO A 22 -13.60 -11.57 -38.83
N VAL A 23 -14.18 -11.21 -37.69
CA VAL A 23 -13.94 -11.90 -36.42
C VAL A 23 -14.49 -13.30 -36.50
N ILE A 24 -13.62 -14.28 -36.33
CA ILE A 24 -13.88 -15.70 -36.08
C ILE A 24 -15.26 -16.17 -36.57
N SER A 25 -15.35 -16.54 -37.82
CA SER A 25 -16.42 -17.39 -38.33
C SER A 25 -15.79 -18.68 -38.78
N SER A 26 -15.97 -19.72 -37.99
CA SER A 26 -16.21 -21.08 -38.45
C SER A 26 -16.04 -22.09 -37.32
N VAL A 27 -17.09 -22.37 -36.64
CA VAL A 27 -17.62 -23.70 -36.39
C VAL A 27 -19.12 -23.47 -36.22
N GLY A 28 -19.96 -24.20 -36.97
CA GLY A 28 -21.39 -24.01 -37.01
C GLY A 28 -22.04 -24.09 -35.64
N CYS A 29 -22.45 -22.95 -35.15
CA CYS A 29 -23.28 -22.78 -33.95
C CYS A 29 -24.41 -21.81 -34.27
N ASP A 30 -25.58 -22.23 -33.89
CA ASP A 30 -26.89 -21.65 -34.01
C ASP A 30 -26.92 -20.11 -33.80
N ASN A 31 -27.48 -19.37 -34.76
CA ASN A 31 -27.66 -17.90 -34.68
C ASN A 31 -28.35 -17.44 -33.41
N GLY A 32 -29.16 -18.30 -32.78
CA GLY A 32 -29.86 -18.01 -31.52
C GLY A 32 -28.94 -17.94 -30.28
N VAL A 33 -27.86 -18.73 -30.24
CA VAL A 33 -26.89 -18.74 -29.11
C VAL A 33 -25.98 -17.50 -29.17
N MET A 34 -25.52 -17.13 -30.37
CA MET A 34 -24.68 -15.94 -30.58
C MET A 34 -25.40 -14.63 -30.23
N LEU A 35 -26.69 -14.53 -30.56
CA LEU A 35 -27.51 -13.36 -30.18
C LEU A 35 -27.71 -13.26 -28.66
N LYS A 36 -27.94 -14.37 -27.96
CA LYS A 36 -28.07 -14.41 -26.50
C LYS A 36 -26.79 -14.03 -25.81
N GLU A 37 -25.65 -14.46 -26.31
CA GLU A 37 -24.33 -14.11 -25.77
C GLU A 37 -23.98 -12.63 -25.99
N PHE A 38 -24.29 -12.07 -27.15
CA PHE A 38 -24.15 -10.66 -27.42
C PHE A 38 -25.00 -9.82 -26.44
N GLU A 39 -26.26 -10.18 -26.26
CA GLU A 39 -27.17 -9.46 -25.33
C GLU A 39 -26.70 -9.53 -23.89
N HIS A 40 -26.15 -10.68 -23.46
CA HIS A 40 -25.60 -10.84 -22.13
C HIS A 40 -24.41 -9.90 -21.90
N ARG A 41 -23.46 -9.88 -22.83
CA ARG A 41 -22.29 -8.98 -22.77
C ARG A 41 -22.69 -7.51 -22.87
N TYR A 42 -23.64 -7.17 -23.72
CA TYR A 42 -24.11 -5.79 -23.85
C TYR A 42 -24.83 -5.30 -22.59
N ARG A 43 -25.58 -6.15 -21.89
CA ARG A 43 -26.16 -5.83 -20.58
C ARG A 43 -25.11 -5.55 -19.53
N ALA A 44 -24.03 -6.33 -19.47
CA ALA A 44 -22.90 -6.09 -18.58
C ALA A 44 -22.25 -4.71 -18.84
N VAL A 45 -22.07 -4.32 -20.10
CA VAL A 45 -21.56 -2.99 -20.48
C VAL A 45 -22.52 -1.88 -20.08
N ARG A 46 -23.82 -2.04 -20.28
CA ARG A 46 -24.84 -1.06 -19.85
C ARG A 46 -24.88 -0.90 -18.35
N GLY A 47 -24.76 -2.00 -17.62
CA GLY A 47 -24.72 -2.05 -16.17
C GLY A 47 -23.35 -1.61 -15.59
N ARG A 48 -22.34 -1.43 -16.43
CA ARG A 48 -20.96 -1.16 -16.01
C ARG A 48 -20.47 -2.19 -14.99
N ASP A 49 -20.76 -3.46 -15.25
CA ASP A 49 -20.54 -4.55 -14.32
C ASP A 49 -19.06 -4.93 -14.25
N VAL A 50 -18.41 -4.59 -13.15
CA VAL A 50 -16.98 -4.83 -12.90
C VAL A 50 -16.63 -6.32 -12.86
N ARG A 51 -17.58 -7.20 -12.57
CA ARG A 51 -17.35 -8.66 -12.52
C ARG A 51 -16.95 -9.25 -13.87
N PHE A 52 -17.25 -8.55 -14.94
CA PHE A 52 -16.90 -8.96 -16.31
C PHE A 52 -15.61 -8.34 -16.83
N ASP A 53 -14.92 -7.50 -16.04
CA ASP A 53 -13.65 -6.94 -16.43
C ASP A 53 -12.60 -8.05 -16.58
N GLY A 54 -11.91 -8.05 -17.72
CA GLY A 54 -10.97 -9.12 -18.07
C GLY A 54 -11.57 -10.35 -18.72
N TRP A 55 -12.88 -10.59 -18.64
CA TRP A 55 -13.56 -11.70 -19.31
C TRP A 55 -13.77 -11.41 -20.80
N PHE A 56 -14.05 -10.16 -21.12
CA PHE A 56 -14.16 -9.68 -22.50
C PHE A 56 -13.92 -8.17 -22.57
N TYR A 57 -13.70 -7.68 -23.78
CA TYR A 57 -13.51 -6.27 -24.07
C TYR A 57 -14.55 -5.78 -25.07
N VAL A 58 -15.01 -4.53 -24.88
CA VAL A 58 -15.98 -3.89 -25.76
C VAL A 58 -15.27 -2.89 -26.66
N ALA A 59 -15.29 -3.11 -27.95
CA ALA A 59 -14.74 -2.19 -28.94
C ALA A 59 -15.86 -1.38 -29.58
N VAL A 60 -15.65 -0.07 -29.71
CA VAL A 60 -16.63 0.88 -30.23
C VAL A 60 -16.17 1.33 -31.62
N THR A 61 -16.85 0.87 -32.65
CA THR A 61 -16.47 1.08 -34.04
C THR A 61 -16.46 2.56 -34.45
N SER A 62 -17.39 3.37 -33.89
CA SER A 62 -17.47 4.79 -34.19
C SER A 62 -16.30 5.63 -33.62
N THR A 63 -15.53 5.10 -32.66
CA THR A 63 -14.41 5.82 -32.02
C THR A 63 -13.07 5.14 -32.18
N GLY A 64 -13.06 3.89 -32.69
CA GLY A 64 -11.85 3.08 -32.77
C GLY A 64 -11.23 2.72 -31.41
N ILE A 65 -12.03 2.75 -30.33
CA ILE A 65 -11.54 2.53 -28.97
C ILE A 65 -12.12 1.24 -28.40
N TYR A 66 -11.29 0.44 -27.71
CA TYR A 66 -11.78 -0.65 -26.90
C TYR A 66 -11.69 -0.34 -25.40
N CYS A 67 -12.66 -0.84 -24.64
CA CYS A 67 -12.89 -0.58 -23.23
C CYS A 67 -13.13 -1.88 -22.46
N ARG A 68 -13.06 -1.79 -21.12
CA ARG A 68 -13.60 -2.80 -20.20
C ARG A 68 -15.12 -2.65 -20.07
N PRO A 69 -15.86 -3.71 -19.69
CA PRO A 69 -17.29 -3.64 -19.39
C PRO A 69 -17.66 -2.56 -18.39
N SER A 70 -16.86 -2.36 -17.33
CA SER A 70 -17.07 -1.36 -16.28
C SER A 70 -16.72 0.09 -16.68
N CYS A 71 -16.30 0.35 -17.92
CA CYS A 71 -15.86 1.67 -18.35
C CYS A 71 -16.88 2.76 -18.04
N PRO A 72 -16.47 3.88 -17.36
CA PRO A 72 -17.37 4.98 -17.03
C PRO A 72 -17.74 5.89 -18.20
N ALA A 73 -17.26 5.60 -19.41
CA ALA A 73 -17.66 6.33 -20.61
C ALA A 73 -19.16 6.17 -20.92
N ALA A 74 -19.69 7.02 -21.80
CA ALA A 74 -21.07 6.86 -22.26
C ALA A 74 -21.24 5.48 -22.91
N THR A 75 -22.35 4.81 -22.57
CA THR A 75 -22.66 3.50 -23.17
C THR A 75 -22.81 3.64 -24.68
N PRO A 76 -22.04 2.92 -25.49
CA PRO A 76 -22.10 3.04 -26.94
C PRO A 76 -23.42 2.47 -27.47
N LYS A 77 -23.86 2.96 -28.64
CA LYS A 77 -25.01 2.37 -29.33
C LYS A 77 -24.70 0.92 -29.68
N ARG A 78 -25.70 0.04 -29.57
CA ARG A 78 -25.59 -1.39 -29.82
C ARG A 78 -24.98 -1.71 -31.20
N SER A 79 -25.35 -0.99 -32.24
CA SER A 79 -24.85 -1.15 -33.61
C SER A 79 -23.33 -0.90 -33.73
N ASN A 80 -22.76 -0.12 -32.82
CA ASN A 80 -21.35 0.28 -32.84
C ASN A 80 -20.49 -0.55 -31.89
N VAL A 81 -21.00 -1.67 -31.37
CA VAL A 81 -20.29 -2.50 -30.38
C VAL A 81 -19.81 -3.81 -31.02
N ARG A 82 -18.56 -4.15 -30.76
CA ARG A 82 -17.98 -5.48 -31.01
C ARG A 82 -17.33 -5.98 -29.72
N PHE A 83 -17.38 -7.28 -29.50
CA PHE A 83 -16.79 -7.91 -28.33
C PHE A 83 -15.57 -8.74 -28.71
N TYR A 84 -14.51 -8.65 -27.89
CA TYR A 84 -13.26 -9.39 -28.06
C TYR A 84 -12.92 -10.13 -26.78
N PRO A 85 -12.38 -11.36 -26.86
CA PRO A 85 -12.03 -12.14 -25.68
C PRO A 85 -10.78 -11.60 -24.95
N THR A 86 -9.90 -10.87 -25.66
CA THR A 86 -8.66 -10.31 -25.08
C THR A 86 -8.41 -8.90 -25.60
N ALA A 87 -7.64 -8.12 -24.82
CA ALA A 87 -7.14 -6.81 -25.23
C ALA A 87 -6.32 -6.92 -26.53
N ALA A 88 -5.47 -7.95 -26.64
CA ALA A 88 -4.65 -8.21 -27.83
C ALA A 88 -5.50 -8.44 -29.09
N ALA A 89 -6.61 -9.16 -28.97
CA ALA A 89 -7.53 -9.38 -30.11
C ALA A 89 -8.19 -8.07 -30.56
N ALA A 90 -8.55 -7.19 -29.64
CA ALA A 90 -9.09 -5.87 -29.97
C ALA A 90 -8.02 -4.97 -30.63
N GLN A 91 -6.79 -5.00 -30.14
CA GLN A 91 -5.65 -4.25 -30.72
C GLN A 91 -5.32 -4.77 -32.13
N TYR A 92 -5.26 -6.08 -32.32
CA TYR A 92 -5.04 -6.69 -33.64
C TYR A 92 -6.12 -6.30 -34.65
N ALA A 93 -7.36 -6.11 -34.18
CA ALA A 93 -8.47 -5.61 -34.98
C ALA A 93 -8.44 -4.08 -35.21
N GLY A 94 -7.36 -3.38 -34.81
CA GLY A 94 -7.15 -1.95 -35.08
C GLY A 94 -7.75 -1.00 -34.04
N PHE A 95 -8.29 -1.50 -32.92
CA PHE A 95 -8.80 -0.63 -31.87
C PHE A 95 -7.69 -0.21 -30.90
N ARG A 96 -7.72 1.03 -30.45
CA ARG A 96 -6.79 1.55 -29.44
C ARG A 96 -7.39 1.47 -28.02
N ALA A 97 -6.56 1.34 -27.01
CA ALA A 97 -6.97 1.28 -25.62
C ALA A 97 -7.64 2.58 -25.14
N CYS A 98 -8.69 2.43 -24.35
CA CYS A 98 -9.37 3.57 -23.72
C CYS A 98 -8.48 4.16 -22.61
N LYS A 99 -8.14 5.44 -22.71
CA LYS A 99 -7.33 6.17 -21.71
C LYS A 99 -8.00 6.29 -20.33
N ARG A 100 -9.33 6.13 -20.24
CA ARG A 100 -10.08 6.23 -18.98
C ARG A 100 -10.07 4.96 -18.16
N CYS A 101 -10.30 3.81 -18.80
CA CYS A 101 -10.41 2.54 -18.11
C CYS A 101 -9.17 1.64 -18.28
N ARG A 102 -8.15 2.08 -19.03
CA ARG A 102 -6.89 1.33 -19.21
C ARG A 102 -7.11 -0.18 -19.43
N PRO A 103 -7.83 -0.57 -20.49
CA PRO A 103 -8.14 -1.98 -20.71
C PRO A 103 -6.93 -2.81 -21.13
N ASP A 104 -5.82 -2.15 -21.40
CA ASP A 104 -4.49 -2.68 -21.70
C ASP A 104 -3.71 -3.08 -20.45
N ALA A 105 -4.11 -2.56 -19.28
CA ALA A 105 -3.47 -2.89 -18.01
C ALA A 105 -3.84 -4.32 -17.54
N VAL A 106 -2.98 -4.92 -16.73
CA VAL A 106 -3.21 -6.28 -16.21
C VAL A 106 -4.34 -6.23 -15.17
N PRO A 107 -5.33 -7.14 -15.23
CA PRO A 107 -6.38 -7.22 -14.23
C PRO A 107 -5.80 -7.30 -12.82
N GLY A 108 -6.28 -6.42 -11.92
CA GLY A 108 -5.81 -6.33 -10.53
C GLY A 108 -4.53 -5.50 -10.33
N SER A 109 -3.90 -4.97 -11.40
CA SER A 109 -2.81 -3.99 -11.25
C SER A 109 -3.34 -2.62 -10.82
N PRO A 110 -2.52 -1.74 -10.19
CA PRO A 110 -2.90 -0.35 -9.89
C PRO A 110 -3.36 0.43 -11.13
N GLU A 111 -2.79 0.14 -12.29
CA GLU A 111 -3.18 0.72 -13.56
C GLU A 111 -4.57 0.26 -14.04
N TRP A 112 -4.97 -0.95 -13.64
CA TRP A 112 -6.28 -1.50 -13.95
C TRP A 112 -7.39 -0.72 -13.26
N ASP A 113 -7.14 -0.24 -12.04
CA ASP A 113 -8.10 0.52 -11.26
C ASP A 113 -7.48 1.78 -10.61
N ASN A 114 -7.08 2.73 -11.44
CA ASN A 114 -6.55 4.02 -10.98
C ASN A 114 -7.49 4.76 -10.02
N ARG A 115 -8.80 4.49 -10.05
CA ARG A 115 -9.75 5.13 -9.14
C ARG A 115 -9.69 4.51 -7.75
N ALA A 116 -9.68 3.19 -7.66
CA ALA A 116 -9.52 2.51 -6.38
C ALA A 116 -8.17 2.84 -5.75
N ASP A 117 -7.09 2.95 -6.54
CA ASP A 117 -5.78 3.36 -6.00
C ASP A 117 -5.79 4.79 -5.46
N ILE A 118 -6.34 5.77 -6.20
CA ILE A 118 -6.45 7.16 -5.71
C ILE A 118 -7.31 7.24 -4.45
N VAL A 119 -8.43 6.51 -4.41
CA VAL A 119 -9.30 6.44 -3.23
C VAL A 119 -8.58 5.82 -2.05
N ALA A 120 -7.88 4.71 -2.26
CA ALA A 120 -7.09 4.04 -1.22
C ALA A 120 -5.97 4.96 -0.69
N ARG A 121 -5.26 5.68 -1.56
CA ARG A 121 -4.26 6.68 -1.19
C ARG A 121 -4.87 7.83 -0.41
N ALA A 122 -6.01 8.38 -0.86
CA ALA A 122 -6.74 9.43 -0.16
C ALA A 122 -7.15 8.98 1.25
N MET A 123 -7.74 7.78 1.38
CA MET A 123 -8.15 7.22 2.66
C MET A 123 -6.98 7.03 3.63
N ARG A 124 -5.82 6.55 3.15
CA ARG A 124 -4.61 6.43 3.97
C ARG A 124 -4.10 7.80 4.47
N LEU A 125 -4.09 8.82 3.61
CA LEU A 125 -3.70 10.19 3.98
C LEU A 125 -4.70 10.84 4.95
N ILE A 126 -6.00 10.62 4.76
CA ILE A 126 -7.04 11.06 5.70
C ILE A 126 -6.85 10.36 7.04
N ALA A 127 -6.57 9.07 7.05
CA ALA A 127 -6.31 8.31 8.27
C ALA A 127 -5.04 8.78 8.99
N ASP A 128 -4.01 9.21 8.29
CA ASP A 128 -2.81 9.87 8.88
C ASP A 128 -3.04 11.33 9.30
N GLY A 129 -4.24 11.89 9.10
CA GLY A 129 -4.60 13.25 9.56
C GLY A 129 -4.15 14.38 8.64
N VAL A 130 -3.88 14.12 7.37
CA VAL A 130 -3.46 15.16 6.41
C VAL A 130 -4.52 16.25 6.25
N VAL A 131 -5.82 15.89 6.27
CA VAL A 131 -6.91 16.87 6.17
C VAL A 131 -6.95 17.78 7.40
N ASP A 132 -6.63 17.26 8.58
CA ASP A 132 -6.62 18.03 9.83
C ASP A 132 -5.46 19.04 9.86
N ARG A 133 -4.29 18.67 9.30
CA ARG A 133 -3.09 19.51 9.26
C ARG A 133 -3.00 20.47 8.09
N ALA A 134 -3.46 20.06 6.91
CA ALA A 134 -3.25 20.78 5.64
C ALA A 134 -4.53 21.05 4.84
N GLY A 135 -5.70 20.72 5.41
CA GLY A 135 -7.00 20.88 4.74
C GLY A 135 -7.19 19.97 3.52
N VAL A 136 -8.34 20.13 2.85
CA VAL A 136 -8.64 19.40 1.61
C VAL A 136 -7.70 19.80 0.48
N ALA A 137 -7.30 21.07 0.43
CA ALA A 137 -6.32 21.55 -0.55
C ALA A 137 -4.96 20.84 -0.42
N GLY A 138 -4.49 20.61 0.81
CA GLY A 138 -3.26 19.86 1.07
C GLY A 138 -3.37 18.39 0.66
N LEU A 139 -4.50 17.75 0.93
CA LEU A 139 -4.77 16.38 0.48
C LEU A 139 -4.79 16.30 -1.06
N ALA A 140 -5.51 17.20 -1.72
CA ALA A 140 -5.64 17.23 -3.17
C ALA A 140 -4.28 17.45 -3.86
N ARG A 141 -3.46 18.37 -3.33
CA ARG A 141 -2.11 18.64 -3.83
C ARG A 141 -1.19 17.42 -3.73
N ARG A 142 -1.22 16.69 -2.60
CA ARG A 142 -0.43 15.46 -2.42
C ARG A 142 -0.80 14.36 -3.39
N LEU A 143 -2.08 14.29 -3.78
CA LEU A 143 -2.57 13.30 -4.73
C LEU A 143 -2.43 13.73 -6.19
N GLY A 144 -2.06 15.00 -6.47
CA GLY A 144 -1.94 15.54 -7.83
C GLY A 144 -3.29 15.87 -8.48
N TYR A 145 -4.32 16.19 -7.68
CA TYR A 145 -5.69 16.48 -8.17
C TYR A 145 -6.20 17.83 -7.67
N THR A 146 -7.28 18.32 -8.31
CA THR A 146 -8.06 19.45 -7.78
C THR A 146 -8.99 18.98 -6.67
N GLU A 147 -9.30 19.85 -5.69
CA GLU A 147 -10.24 19.54 -4.60
C GLU A 147 -11.60 19.07 -5.13
N ARG A 148 -12.12 19.73 -6.16
CA ARG A 148 -13.41 19.36 -6.79
C ARG A 148 -13.38 17.95 -7.38
N HIS A 149 -12.29 17.58 -8.07
CA HIS A 149 -12.14 16.26 -8.65
C HIS A 149 -12.06 15.19 -7.57
N LEU A 150 -11.23 15.42 -6.55
CA LEU A 150 -11.05 14.51 -5.43
C LEU A 150 -12.35 14.31 -4.64
N HIS A 151 -13.09 15.40 -4.37
CA HIS A 151 -14.39 15.32 -3.70
C HIS A 151 -15.38 14.45 -4.48
N ARG A 152 -15.52 14.71 -5.81
CA ARG A 152 -16.42 13.92 -6.66
C ARG A 152 -16.02 12.46 -6.71
N LEU A 153 -14.72 12.17 -6.77
CA LEU A 153 -14.20 10.80 -6.80
C LEU A 153 -14.52 10.06 -5.50
N LEU A 154 -14.22 10.66 -4.35
CA LEU A 154 -14.50 10.05 -3.04
C LEU A 154 -16.01 9.88 -2.81
N CYS A 155 -16.84 10.85 -3.17
CA CYS A 155 -18.30 10.69 -3.07
C CYS A 155 -18.82 9.54 -3.96
N ALA A 156 -18.25 9.35 -5.15
CA ALA A 156 -18.67 8.28 -6.04
C ALA A 156 -18.26 6.88 -5.57
N GLU A 157 -17.07 6.75 -4.97
CA GLU A 157 -16.49 5.45 -4.63
C GLU A 157 -16.76 5.04 -3.17
N VAL A 158 -16.75 6.00 -2.23
CA VAL A 158 -16.93 5.72 -0.78
C VAL A 158 -18.12 6.47 -0.16
N GLY A 159 -18.92 7.16 -0.96
CA GLY A 159 -20.16 7.77 -0.53
C GLY A 159 -20.00 9.07 0.27
N ALA A 160 -18.78 9.57 0.50
CA ALA A 160 -18.52 10.75 1.32
C ALA A 160 -17.30 11.56 0.84
N GLY A 161 -17.38 12.89 0.99
CA GLY A 161 -16.28 13.78 0.65
C GLY A 161 -15.17 13.81 1.72
N PRO A 162 -13.99 14.40 1.41
CA PRO A 162 -12.81 14.39 2.28
C PRO A 162 -13.06 14.94 3.70
N LEU A 163 -13.83 16.02 3.83
CA LEU A 163 -14.15 16.62 5.13
C LEU A 163 -15.02 15.70 6.00
N ALA A 164 -16.02 15.04 5.39
CA ALA A 164 -16.89 14.10 6.10
C ALA A 164 -16.11 12.87 6.59
N LEU A 165 -15.21 12.35 5.75
CA LEU A 165 -14.31 11.24 6.11
C LEU A 165 -13.35 11.63 7.25
N ALA A 166 -12.76 12.82 7.19
CA ALA A 166 -11.91 13.34 8.27
C ALA A 166 -12.70 13.56 9.57
N ARG A 167 -13.94 14.06 9.47
CA ARG A 167 -14.83 14.23 10.62
C ARG A 167 -15.16 12.89 11.29
N ALA A 168 -15.49 11.89 10.50
CA ALA A 168 -15.77 10.54 11.02
C ALA A 168 -14.54 9.95 11.72
N ARG A 169 -13.34 10.15 11.16
CA ARG A 169 -12.07 9.76 11.79
C ARG A 169 -11.86 10.48 13.13
N ARG A 170 -12.04 11.80 13.18
CA ARG A 170 -11.93 12.58 14.44
C ARG A 170 -12.89 12.08 15.51
N ALA A 171 -14.16 11.80 15.14
CA ALA A 171 -15.13 11.22 16.05
C ALA A 171 -14.69 9.87 16.61
N HIS A 172 -14.14 9.00 15.75
CA HIS A 172 -13.61 7.71 16.18
C HIS A 172 -12.39 7.85 17.12
N THR A 173 -11.45 8.74 16.80
CA THR A 173 -10.30 9.05 17.66
C THR A 173 -10.75 9.59 19.03
N ALA A 174 -11.73 10.49 19.02
CA ALA A 174 -12.32 11.04 20.25
C ALA A 174 -12.97 9.95 21.12
N ARG A 175 -13.75 9.06 20.52
CA ARG A 175 -14.35 7.92 21.21
C ARG A 175 -13.25 7.06 21.86
N LEU A 176 -12.21 6.71 21.09
CA LEU A 176 -11.11 5.91 21.59
C LEU A 176 -10.45 6.55 22.81
N LEU A 177 -10.13 7.86 22.75
CA LEU A 177 -9.56 8.61 23.89
C LEU A 177 -10.51 8.66 25.09
N LEU A 178 -11.81 8.86 24.89
CA LEU A 178 -12.80 8.86 25.97
C LEU A 178 -12.89 7.50 26.67
N GLU A 179 -12.77 6.42 25.93
CA GLU A 179 -12.89 5.05 26.44
C GLU A 179 -11.60 4.56 27.11
N THR A 180 -10.41 5.09 26.72
CA THR A 180 -9.11 4.54 27.15
C THR A 180 -8.28 5.46 28.02
N THR A 181 -8.64 6.76 28.16
CA THR A 181 -7.83 7.74 28.93
C THR A 181 -8.67 8.52 29.92
N ASP A 182 -8.00 9.09 30.95
CA ASP A 182 -8.60 10.01 31.92
C ASP A 182 -8.40 11.49 31.53
N LEU A 183 -7.95 11.77 30.32
CA LEU A 183 -7.76 13.13 29.83
C LEU A 183 -9.02 13.98 30.00
N PRO A 184 -8.92 15.26 30.40
CA PRO A 184 -10.05 16.18 30.39
C PRO A 184 -10.76 16.18 29.05
N ILE A 185 -12.11 16.26 29.06
CA ILE A 185 -12.92 16.21 27.82
C ILE A 185 -12.50 17.30 26.83
N THR A 186 -12.06 18.45 27.32
CA THR A 186 -11.52 19.54 26.51
C THR A 186 -10.22 19.15 25.80
N GLU A 187 -9.33 18.46 26.50
CA GLU A 187 -8.09 17.96 25.91
C GLU A 187 -8.37 16.85 24.87
N VAL A 188 -9.31 15.95 25.16
CA VAL A 188 -9.74 14.94 24.20
C VAL A 188 -10.25 15.59 22.90
N ALA A 189 -11.00 16.69 22.99
CA ALA A 189 -11.51 17.39 21.81
C ALA A 189 -10.36 17.85 20.90
N PHE A 190 -9.34 18.51 21.49
CA PHE A 190 -8.19 19.00 20.72
C PHE A 190 -7.26 17.87 20.27
N ALA A 191 -7.03 16.87 21.11
CA ALA A 191 -6.25 15.67 20.77
C ALA A 191 -6.85 14.89 19.61
N ALA A 192 -8.19 14.83 19.53
CA ALA A 192 -8.88 14.20 18.41
C ALA A 192 -8.89 15.03 17.10
N GLY A 193 -8.32 16.26 17.12
CA GLY A 193 -8.20 17.12 15.95
C GLY A 193 -9.40 18.06 15.72
N PHE A 194 -10.25 18.28 16.73
CA PHE A 194 -11.29 19.29 16.65
C PHE A 194 -10.73 20.70 16.95
N THR A 195 -11.22 21.70 16.28
CA THR A 195 -10.82 23.09 16.47
C THR A 195 -11.57 23.79 17.60
N SER A 196 -12.68 23.21 18.08
CA SER A 196 -13.44 23.72 19.21
C SER A 196 -14.18 22.61 19.96
N VAL A 197 -14.37 22.82 21.28
CA VAL A 197 -15.12 21.91 22.14
C VAL A 197 -16.61 21.84 21.74
N ARG A 198 -17.16 22.93 21.20
CA ARG A 198 -18.53 22.94 20.66
C ARG A 198 -18.67 21.97 19.48
N GLN A 199 -17.81 22.11 18.47
CA GLN A 199 -17.81 21.22 17.30
C GLN A 199 -17.62 19.75 17.69
N PHE A 200 -16.75 19.50 18.67
CA PHE A 200 -16.55 18.16 19.23
C PHE A 200 -17.84 17.62 19.85
N ASN A 201 -18.49 18.36 20.77
CA ASN A 201 -19.73 17.93 21.42
C ASN A 201 -20.83 17.65 20.40
N ASP A 202 -21.02 18.55 19.43
CA ASP A 202 -22.03 18.40 18.39
C ASP A 202 -21.75 17.15 17.52
N THR A 203 -20.49 16.94 17.15
CA THR A 203 -20.08 15.77 16.36
C THR A 203 -20.26 14.47 17.13
N ILE A 204 -19.89 14.41 18.42
CA ILE A 204 -20.07 13.18 19.22
C ILE A 204 -21.57 12.85 19.37
N ARG A 205 -22.41 13.84 19.64
CA ARG A 205 -23.86 13.62 19.71
C ARG A 205 -24.45 13.15 18.39
N GLU A 206 -24.03 13.75 17.28
CA GLU A 206 -24.53 13.38 15.95
C GLU A 206 -24.11 11.96 15.55
N VAL A 207 -22.85 11.58 15.82
CA VAL A 207 -22.29 10.30 15.39
C VAL A 207 -22.68 9.14 16.31
N PHE A 208 -22.71 9.38 17.62
CA PHE A 208 -22.93 8.31 18.62
C PHE A 208 -24.24 8.40 19.39
N ALA A 209 -25.04 9.44 19.15
CA ALA A 209 -26.31 9.71 19.83
C ALA A 209 -26.19 9.84 21.37
N VAL A 210 -24.99 10.08 21.89
CA VAL A 210 -24.72 10.25 23.33
C VAL A 210 -23.76 11.44 23.55
N THR A 211 -23.66 11.92 24.79
CA THR A 211 -22.72 12.96 25.16
C THR A 211 -21.31 12.36 25.38
N PRO A 212 -20.23 13.17 25.30
CA PRO A 212 -18.89 12.71 25.64
C PRO A 212 -18.78 12.15 27.07
N ARG A 213 -19.55 12.67 28.02
CA ARG A 213 -19.60 12.16 29.40
C ARG A 213 -20.24 10.79 29.49
N GLU A 214 -21.30 10.56 28.75
CA GLU A 214 -21.96 9.26 28.68
C GLU A 214 -21.08 8.25 27.99
N LEU A 215 -20.41 8.62 26.90
CA LEU A 215 -19.46 7.76 26.20
C LEU A 215 -18.32 7.31 27.14
N ARG A 216 -17.80 8.21 27.97
CA ARG A 216 -16.78 7.89 28.99
C ARG A 216 -17.29 6.90 30.05
N ARG A 217 -18.58 6.91 30.40
CA ARG A 217 -19.17 5.97 31.40
C ARG A 217 -19.25 4.53 30.89
N VAL A 218 -19.23 4.33 29.56
CA VAL A 218 -19.21 3.00 28.93
C VAL A 218 -17.84 2.32 29.07
N ARG A 219 -16.85 3.04 29.64
CA ARG A 219 -15.53 2.49 29.99
C ARG A 219 -15.72 1.20 30.78
N GLY A 220 -15.61 0.06 30.09
CA GLY A 220 -15.52 -1.24 30.74
C GLY A 220 -14.30 -1.25 31.66
N GLN A 221 -14.35 -2.06 32.71
CA GLN A 221 -13.21 -2.31 33.60
C GLN A 221 -12.06 -2.86 32.74
N HIS A 222 -11.29 -1.96 32.15
CA HIS A 222 -10.00 -2.33 31.56
C HIS A 222 -9.02 -2.43 32.72
N ASP A 223 -8.86 -3.65 33.16
CA ASP A 223 -7.77 -4.08 34.03
C ASP A 223 -6.45 -3.76 33.32
N GLU A 224 -5.50 -3.20 34.06
CA GLU A 224 -4.16 -2.74 33.70
C GLU A 224 -4.06 -1.26 33.31
N THR A 225 -3.99 -0.42 34.33
CA THR A 225 -3.36 0.90 34.24
C THR A 225 -1.86 0.69 33.98
N VAL A 226 -1.48 0.61 32.70
CA VAL A 226 -0.06 0.68 32.35
C VAL A 226 0.38 2.12 32.64
N CYS A 227 1.25 2.27 33.60
CA CYS A 227 1.76 3.57 34.05
C CYS A 227 2.25 4.37 32.84
N GLY A 228 1.58 5.49 32.51
CA GLY A 228 2.03 6.48 31.54
C GLY A 228 1.70 6.23 30.06
N GLY A 229 1.06 5.12 29.66
CA GLY A 229 0.72 4.82 28.27
C GLY A 229 -0.78 4.76 27.98
N ILE A 230 -1.18 4.94 26.71
CA ILE A 230 -2.53 4.79 26.21
C ILE A 230 -2.71 3.36 25.69
N PRO A 231 -3.42 2.48 26.44
CA PRO A 231 -3.66 1.10 26.00
C PRO A 231 -4.73 1.06 24.91
N LEU A 232 -4.47 0.34 23.84
CA LEU A 232 -5.34 0.22 22.69
C LEU A 232 -5.44 -1.23 22.22
N ARG A 233 -6.59 -1.59 21.69
CA ARG A 233 -6.81 -2.82 20.96
C ARG A 233 -6.87 -2.49 19.47
N LEU A 234 -5.94 -3.00 18.67
CA LEU A 234 -5.93 -2.82 17.23
C LEU A 234 -6.56 -4.05 16.56
N PRO A 235 -7.81 -3.97 16.12
CA PRO A 235 -8.49 -5.09 15.48
C PRO A 235 -7.91 -5.34 14.09
N PHE A 236 -7.97 -6.60 13.66
CA PHE A 236 -7.58 -7.05 12.33
C PHE A 236 -8.60 -8.05 11.77
N ARG A 237 -8.54 -8.33 10.47
CA ARG A 237 -9.28 -9.43 9.85
C ARG A 237 -8.53 -10.75 10.06
N THR A 238 -9.21 -11.76 10.54
CA THR A 238 -8.65 -13.12 10.73
C THR A 238 -8.60 -13.89 9.41
N PRO A 239 -7.60 -14.77 9.23
CA PRO A 239 -6.48 -15.06 10.13
C PRO A 239 -5.37 -13.99 10.10
N PHE A 240 -4.53 -13.98 11.15
CA PHE A 240 -3.32 -13.16 11.23
C PHE A 240 -2.21 -13.90 11.99
N ASP A 241 -1.06 -14.06 11.36
CA ASP A 241 0.17 -14.59 11.97
C ASP A 241 0.89 -13.48 12.75
N ALA A 242 0.32 -13.10 13.92
CA ALA A 242 0.85 -12.02 14.74
C ALA A 242 2.24 -12.34 15.31
N GLY A 243 2.43 -13.56 15.80
CA GLY A 243 3.73 -14.01 16.32
C GLY A 243 4.83 -13.98 15.27
N GLY A 244 4.57 -14.51 14.07
CA GLY A 244 5.52 -14.46 12.97
C GLY A 244 5.83 -13.03 12.51
N MET A 245 4.85 -12.14 12.55
CA MET A 245 5.04 -10.72 12.23
C MET A 245 5.95 -10.02 13.26
N LEU A 246 5.69 -10.19 14.55
CA LEU A 246 6.49 -9.59 15.62
C LEU A 246 7.91 -10.16 15.63
N GLN A 247 8.07 -11.46 15.41
CA GLN A 247 9.38 -12.11 15.26
C GLN A 247 10.16 -11.56 14.05
N PHE A 248 9.49 -11.34 12.92
CA PHE A 248 10.12 -10.73 11.73
C PHE A 248 10.65 -9.32 12.03
N LEU A 249 9.88 -8.51 12.75
CA LEU A 249 10.29 -7.16 13.17
C LEU A 249 11.42 -7.24 14.19
N GLY A 250 11.30 -8.10 15.20
CA GLY A 250 12.27 -8.29 16.27
C GLY A 250 13.64 -8.72 15.76
N THR A 251 13.70 -9.69 14.83
CA THR A 251 14.97 -10.12 14.21
C THR A 251 15.68 -9.01 13.45
N ARG A 252 14.96 -7.95 13.09
CA ARG A 252 15.45 -6.77 12.35
C ARG A 252 15.50 -5.50 13.21
N ALA A 253 15.27 -5.63 14.51
CA ALA A 253 15.24 -4.50 15.44
C ALA A 253 16.57 -3.75 15.47
N VAL A 254 16.54 -2.43 15.35
CA VAL A 254 17.69 -1.53 15.32
C VAL A 254 17.95 -0.98 16.72
N ALA A 255 19.15 -1.18 17.23
CA ALA A 255 19.54 -0.70 18.55
C ALA A 255 19.28 0.82 18.70
N GLY A 256 18.72 1.20 19.82
CA GLY A 256 18.31 2.57 20.16
C GLY A 256 16.93 2.98 19.63
N VAL A 257 16.40 2.32 18.61
CA VAL A 257 15.10 2.64 18.00
C VAL A 257 14.06 1.56 18.25
N GLU A 258 14.49 0.31 18.28
CA GLU A 258 13.61 -0.87 18.36
C GLU A 258 14.15 -1.88 19.36
N THR A 259 13.26 -2.51 20.13
CA THR A 259 13.57 -3.66 21.00
C THR A 259 12.52 -4.76 20.83
N PHE A 260 12.89 -6.00 21.13
CA PHE A 260 12.00 -7.15 21.12
C PHE A 260 12.45 -8.16 22.18
N ASP A 261 11.55 -8.50 23.09
CA ASP A 261 11.81 -9.41 24.21
C ASP A 261 11.32 -10.86 23.95
N GLY A 262 10.88 -11.15 22.73
CA GLY A 262 10.27 -12.42 22.34
C GLY A 262 8.74 -12.39 22.33
N GLN A 263 8.12 -11.45 22.97
CA GLN A 263 6.66 -11.27 23.03
C GLN A 263 6.22 -9.88 22.62
N THR A 264 6.91 -8.85 23.09
CA THR A 264 6.56 -7.45 22.87
C THR A 264 7.62 -6.78 22.01
N TYR A 265 7.19 -6.23 20.90
CA TYR A 265 8.00 -5.37 20.04
C TYR A 265 7.75 -3.92 20.39
N ARG A 266 8.82 -3.19 20.72
CA ARG A 266 8.77 -1.77 21.05
C ARG A 266 9.57 -0.97 20.06
N ARG A 267 9.09 0.25 19.76
CA ARG A 267 9.84 1.16 18.90
C ARG A 267 9.45 2.62 19.12
N THR A 268 10.34 3.50 18.69
CA THR A 268 10.08 4.93 18.59
C THR A 268 9.32 5.28 17.32
N LEU A 269 8.56 6.37 17.38
CA LEU A 269 7.77 6.93 16.28
C LEU A 269 8.10 8.41 16.13
N ARG A 270 8.55 8.83 14.96
CA ARG A 270 8.59 10.25 14.57
C ARG A 270 7.21 10.66 14.07
N LEU A 271 6.53 11.53 14.77
CA LEU A 271 5.14 11.92 14.52
C LEU A 271 5.07 13.41 14.12
N PRO A 272 3.91 13.88 13.60
CA PRO A 272 3.77 15.27 13.11
C PRO A 272 4.00 16.36 14.16
N HIS A 273 3.71 16.11 15.44
CA HIS A 273 3.80 17.11 16.52
C HIS A 273 4.80 16.73 17.61
N GLY A 274 5.57 15.66 17.43
CA GLY A 274 6.56 15.23 18.39
C GLY A 274 6.97 13.77 18.23
N ALA A 275 7.51 13.21 19.30
CA ALA A 275 7.92 11.83 19.37
C ALA A 275 6.85 10.94 20.04
N GLY A 276 6.96 9.63 19.83
CA GLY A 276 6.19 8.64 20.55
C GLY A 276 6.95 7.33 20.68
N VAL A 277 6.51 6.50 21.62
CA VAL A 277 6.95 5.12 21.79
C VAL A 277 5.73 4.22 21.71
N VAL A 278 5.86 3.09 21.03
CA VAL A 278 4.81 2.08 20.96
C VAL A 278 5.34 0.72 21.41
N ALA A 279 4.52 0.00 22.18
CA ALA A 279 4.70 -1.41 22.50
C ALA A 279 3.56 -2.21 21.85
N LEU A 280 3.91 -3.26 21.09
CA LEU A 280 2.99 -4.11 20.34
C LEU A 280 3.17 -5.57 20.75
N SER A 281 2.08 -6.24 21.11
CA SER A 281 2.09 -7.66 21.45
C SER A 281 0.83 -8.36 20.93
N ASP A 282 0.87 -9.68 20.84
CA ASP A 282 -0.27 -10.49 20.43
C ASP A 282 -1.36 -10.48 21.53
N GLY A 283 -2.58 -10.17 21.17
CA GLY A 283 -3.76 -10.22 22.02
C GLY A 283 -4.78 -11.30 21.61
N GLY A 284 -4.42 -12.15 20.65
CA GLY A 284 -5.26 -13.21 20.10
C GLY A 284 -6.19 -12.72 18.99
N ASP A 285 -7.27 -12.05 19.33
CA ASP A 285 -8.25 -11.47 18.39
C ASP A 285 -7.92 -10.02 17.96
N HIS A 286 -6.89 -9.43 18.55
CA HIS A 286 -6.42 -8.07 18.28
C HIS A 286 -4.92 -7.98 18.58
N VAL A 287 -4.27 -6.92 18.11
CA VAL A 287 -2.93 -6.55 18.58
C VAL A 287 -3.09 -5.62 19.79
N ARG A 288 -2.47 -6.00 20.92
CA ARG A 288 -2.32 -5.08 22.07
C ARG A 288 -1.33 -4.00 21.68
N CYS A 289 -1.69 -2.76 21.89
CA CYS A 289 -0.87 -1.61 21.56
C CYS A 289 -0.87 -0.65 22.73
N VAL A 290 0.30 -0.31 23.24
CA VAL A 290 0.45 0.73 24.26
C VAL A 290 1.23 1.87 23.64
N LEU A 291 0.65 3.08 23.61
CA LEU A 291 1.25 4.28 23.05
C LEU A 291 1.59 5.28 24.14
N THR A 292 2.84 5.70 24.18
CA THR A 292 3.28 6.89 24.96
C THR A 292 3.64 7.98 23.96
N LEU A 293 2.96 9.12 24.04
CA LEU A 293 3.05 10.20 23.05
C LEU A 293 3.45 11.51 23.74
N GLU A 294 4.39 12.23 23.13
CA GLU A 294 4.72 13.60 23.53
C GLU A 294 3.53 14.54 23.31
N ASN A 295 2.78 14.33 22.23
CA ASN A 295 1.58 15.08 21.91
C ASN A 295 0.43 14.14 21.54
N VAL A 296 -0.65 14.19 22.32
CA VAL A 296 -1.83 13.33 22.14
C VAL A 296 -2.56 13.56 20.79
N ARG A 297 -2.34 14.71 20.15
CA ARG A 297 -2.86 14.99 18.78
C ARG A 297 -2.34 14.00 17.76
N ASP A 298 -1.21 13.37 18.04
CA ASP A 298 -0.59 12.37 17.16
C ASP A 298 -1.18 10.98 17.31
N LEU A 299 -2.13 10.75 18.22
CA LEU A 299 -2.73 9.43 18.45
C LEU A 299 -3.22 8.78 17.15
N GLY A 300 -3.98 9.52 16.34
CA GLY A 300 -4.51 8.97 15.09
C GLY A 300 -3.41 8.59 14.09
N SER A 301 -2.37 9.42 13.96
CA SER A 301 -1.21 9.12 13.10
C SER A 301 -0.40 7.95 13.64
N ALA A 302 -0.18 7.87 14.96
CA ALA A 302 0.52 6.76 15.59
C ALA A 302 -0.22 5.43 15.38
N VAL A 303 -1.53 5.39 15.63
CA VAL A 303 -2.38 4.21 15.37
C VAL A 303 -2.30 3.79 13.91
N GLN A 304 -2.42 4.74 12.97
CA GLN A 304 -2.36 4.43 11.53
C GLN A 304 -0.99 3.86 11.14
N ARG A 305 0.09 4.37 11.70
CA ARG A 305 1.45 3.85 11.45
C ARG A 305 1.66 2.45 12.02
N CYS A 306 1.12 2.18 13.21
CA CYS A 306 1.12 0.82 13.79
C CYS A 306 0.31 -0.15 12.93
N ARG A 307 -0.89 0.24 12.48
CA ARG A 307 -1.70 -0.56 11.55
C ARG A 307 -0.96 -0.82 10.24
N SER A 308 -0.28 0.20 9.71
CA SER A 308 0.53 0.09 8.48
C SER A 308 1.73 -0.81 8.66
N LEU A 309 2.44 -0.72 9.80
CA LEU A 309 3.59 -1.55 10.13
C LEU A 309 3.25 -3.04 10.12
N LEU A 310 2.08 -3.39 10.69
CA LEU A 310 1.60 -4.76 10.84
C LEU A 310 0.64 -5.20 9.72
N ASP A 311 0.36 -4.31 8.75
CA ASP A 311 -0.58 -4.56 7.64
C ASP A 311 -1.97 -5.01 8.11
N LEU A 312 -2.50 -4.37 9.17
CA LEU A 312 -3.75 -4.81 9.82
C LEU A 312 -5.01 -4.61 8.96
N ASP A 313 -4.92 -3.82 7.89
CA ASP A 313 -6.03 -3.53 6.98
C ASP A 313 -6.15 -4.54 5.83
N ALA A 314 -5.19 -5.45 5.69
CA ALA A 314 -5.18 -6.48 4.64
C ALA A 314 -6.41 -7.40 4.73
N ASP A 315 -6.82 -7.92 3.57
CA ASP A 315 -7.81 -8.99 3.47
C ASP A 315 -7.10 -10.34 3.28
N PRO A 316 -6.93 -11.13 4.36
CA PRO A 316 -6.20 -12.39 4.29
C PRO A 316 -6.94 -13.47 3.49
N VAL A 317 -8.28 -13.37 3.37
CA VAL A 317 -9.09 -14.32 2.61
C VAL A 317 -8.83 -14.11 1.12
N ALA A 318 -8.90 -12.86 0.64
CA ALA A 318 -8.61 -12.55 -0.75
C ALA A 318 -7.19 -12.96 -1.18
N VAL A 319 -6.21 -12.80 -0.28
CA VAL A 319 -4.84 -13.28 -0.51
C VAL A 319 -4.78 -14.81 -0.58
N ALA A 320 -5.43 -15.50 0.36
CA ALA A 320 -5.43 -16.95 0.45
C ALA A 320 -6.16 -17.62 -0.72
N ASP A 321 -7.23 -17.02 -1.25
CA ASP A 321 -7.98 -17.53 -2.40
C ASP A 321 -7.10 -17.64 -3.66
N VAL A 322 -6.24 -16.65 -3.88
CA VAL A 322 -5.33 -16.65 -5.04
C VAL A 322 -4.09 -17.50 -4.78
N LEU A 323 -3.36 -17.21 -3.70
CA LEU A 323 -2.06 -17.84 -3.44
C LEU A 323 -2.21 -19.28 -2.94
N GLY A 324 -3.28 -19.59 -2.19
CA GLY A 324 -3.55 -20.94 -1.66
C GLY A 324 -3.92 -21.97 -2.73
N ALA A 325 -4.42 -21.50 -3.88
CA ALA A 325 -4.71 -22.33 -5.04
C ALA A 325 -3.49 -22.59 -5.95
N ASP A 326 -2.40 -21.84 -5.77
CA ASP A 326 -1.20 -21.98 -6.61
C ASP A 326 -0.47 -23.31 -6.32
N PRO A 327 -0.12 -24.11 -7.36
CA PRO A 327 0.49 -25.41 -7.17
C PRO A 327 1.87 -25.35 -6.52
N LEU A 328 2.62 -24.26 -6.66
CA LEU A 328 3.97 -24.12 -6.13
C LEU A 328 3.98 -23.66 -4.67
N ILE A 329 3.26 -22.58 -4.34
CA ILE A 329 3.32 -21.97 -3.01
C ILE A 329 2.08 -22.22 -2.16
N GLY A 330 1.01 -22.81 -2.71
CA GLY A 330 -0.26 -22.98 -1.99
C GLY A 330 -0.12 -23.80 -0.69
N ALA A 331 0.80 -24.78 -0.64
CA ALA A 331 1.09 -25.52 0.57
C ALA A 331 1.69 -24.63 1.68
N LEU A 332 2.56 -23.69 1.33
CA LEU A 332 3.14 -22.71 2.27
C LEU A 332 2.06 -21.78 2.82
N VAL A 333 1.15 -21.33 1.98
CA VAL A 333 0.04 -20.45 2.38
C VAL A 333 -0.92 -21.16 3.35
N ARG A 334 -1.29 -22.41 3.05
CA ARG A 334 -2.16 -23.22 3.93
C ARG A 334 -1.52 -23.58 5.26
N ARG A 335 -0.18 -23.75 5.29
CA ARG A 335 0.55 -24.04 6.55
C ARG A 335 0.56 -22.83 7.49
N THR A 336 0.66 -21.62 7.00
CA THR A 336 0.68 -20.40 7.80
C THR A 336 -0.30 -19.37 7.22
N PRO A 337 -1.62 -19.57 7.44
CA PRO A 337 -2.62 -18.64 6.95
C PRO A 337 -2.50 -17.30 7.65
N GLY A 338 -2.82 -16.22 6.95
CA GLY A 338 -2.80 -14.87 7.51
C GLY A 338 -1.41 -14.22 7.63
N ARG A 339 -0.38 -14.77 7.00
CA ARG A 339 0.91 -14.12 6.87
C ARG A 339 0.77 -12.84 6.05
N ARG A 340 1.30 -11.72 6.56
CA ARG A 340 1.15 -10.39 5.98
C ARG A 340 2.49 -9.79 5.58
N VAL A 341 2.43 -8.72 4.80
CA VAL A 341 3.61 -7.95 4.39
C VAL A 341 3.92 -6.91 5.47
N PRO A 342 5.05 -7.03 6.19
CA PRO A 342 5.43 -6.01 7.16
C PRO A 342 5.60 -4.66 6.46
N GLY A 343 4.89 -3.64 6.90
CA GLY A 343 5.03 -2.28 6.39
C GLY A 343 6.19 -1.52 7.04
N SER A 344 6.07 -0.19 7.07
CA SER A 344 6.97 0.70 7.81
C SER A 344 6.17 1.80 8.52
N VAL A 345 6.74 2.38 9.56
CA VAL A 345 6.19 3.57 10.24
C VAL A 345 6.67 4.86 9.59
N ASP A 346 7.81 4.78 8.89
CA ASP A 346 8.43 5.89 8.16
C ASP A 346 9.10 5.36 6.90
N GLY A 347 8.76 5.94 5.76
CA GLY A 347 9.27 5.49 4.46
C GLY A 347 10.75 5.84 4.25
N ALA A 348 11.21 6.98 4.78
CA ALA A 348 12.61 7.39 4.69
C ALA A 348 13.50 6.46 5.52
N GLU A 349 13.09 6.15 6.76
CA GLU A 349 13.77 5.14 7.59
C GLU A 349 13.94 3.83 6.81
N LEU A 350 12.84 3.32 6.24
CA LEU A 350 12.89 2.07 5.50
C LEU A 350 13.84 2.13 4.30
N ALA A 351 13.82 3.22 3.53
CA ALA A 351 14.68 3.38 2.37
C ALA A 351 16.17 3.43 2.77
N PHE A 352 16.52 4.12 3.86
CA PHE A 352 17.89 4.12 4.39
C PHE A 352 18.31 2.72 4.86
N ARG A 353 17.44 2.01 5.57
CA ARG A 353 17.68 0.62 6.01
C ARG A 353 17.85 -0.32 4.82
N ALA A 354 17.10 -0.12 3.73
CA ALA A 354 17.23 -0.92 2.50
C ALA A 354 18.60 -0.69 1.83
N VAL A 355 19.10 0.55 1.76
CA VAL A 355 20.42 0.86 1.23
C VAL A 355 21.53 0.30 2.12
N LEU A 356 21.42 0.42 3.44
CA LEU A 356 22.38 -0.16 4.39
C LEU A 356 22.41 -1.69 4.33
N GLY A 357 21.27 -2.32 4.04
CA GLY A 357 21.11 -3.77 3.92
C GLY A 357 21.58 -4.39 2.61
N GLN A 358 22.02 -3.58 1.62
CA GLN A 358 22.52 -4.12 0.36
C GLN A 358 23.75 -4.99 0.58
N GLN A 359 23.73 -6.23 0.05
CA GLN A 359 24.86 -7.17 0.05
C GLN A 359 25.43 -7.49 1.45
N VAL A 360 24.61 -7.41 2.49
CA VAL A 360 24.99 -7.79 3.86
C VAL A 360 23.92 -8.69 4.49
N SER A 361 24.28 -9.42 5.53
CA SER A 361 23.33 -10.21 6.31
C SER A 361 22.34 -9.29 7.08
N VAL A 362 21.21 -9.85 7.53
CA VAL A 362 20.25 -9.13 8.38
C VAL A 362 20.94 -8.58 9.64
N ALA A 363 21.81 -9.35 10.27
CA ALA A 363 22.58 -8.90 11.43
C ALA A 363 23.51 -7.74 11.10
N GLY A 364 24.22 -7.81 9.95
CA GLY A 364 25.07 -6.72 9.47
C GLY A 364 24.26 -5.44 9.18
N ALA A 365 23.10 -5.58 8.56
CA ALA A 365 22.20 -4.44 8.28
C ALA A 365 21.73 -3.75 9.57
N ARG A 366 21.38 -4.54 10.61
CA ARG A 366 21.03 -4.01 11.95
C ARG A 366 22.17 -3.22 12.58
N THR A 367 23.38 -3.77 12.54
CA THR A 367 24.58 -3.12 13.08
C THR A 367 24.85 -1.79 12.38
N LEU A 368 24.77 -1.75 11.03
CA LEU A 368 24.96 -0.53 10.25
C LEU A 368 23.88 0.51 10.54
N ALA A 369 22.63 0.09 10.66
CA ALA A 369 21.52 0.97 11.03
C ALA A 369 21.70 1.54 12.46
N GLY A 370 22.10 0.71 13.43
CA GLY A 370 22.42 1.16 14.79
C GLY A 370 23.57 2.15 14.84
N ARG A 371 24.62 1.96 14.02
CA ARG A 371 25.71 2.95 13.88
C ARG A 371 25.21 4.28 13.30
N LEU A 372 24.30 4.23 12.34
CA LEU A 372 23.68 5.44 11.79
C LEU A 372 22.85 6.17 12.85
N VAL A 373 22.07 5.44 13.65
CA VAL A 373 21.31 6.00 14.79
C VAL A 373 22.24 6.64 15.81
N ALA A 374 23.29 5.94 16.24
CA ALA A 374 24.27 6.50 17.20
C ALA A 374 24.98 7.76 16.66
N ARG A 375 25.10 7.90 15.33
CA ARG A 375 25.76 9.03 14.69
C ARG A 375 24.91 10.27 14.55
N CYS A 376 23.66 10.12 14.19
CA CYS A 376 22.76 11.23 13.87
C CYS A 376 21.28 10.96 14.21
N GLY A 377 21.00 9.96 15.04
CA GLY A 377 19.68 9.78 15.65
C GLY A 377 19.35 10.92 16.60
N GLU A 378 18.07 11.20 16.74
CA GLU A 378 17.58 12.22 17.65
C GLU A 378 17.21 11.57 19.00
N PRO A 379 17.80 11.96 20.14
CA PRO A 379 17.42 11.41 21.43
C PRO A 379 15.94 11.62 21.72
N LEU A 380 15.31 10.66 22.38
CA LEU A 380 13.94 10.85 22.87
C LEU A 380 13.89 11.91 23.98
N PRO A 381 12.80 12.70 24.06
CA PRO A 381 12.51 13.52 25.22
C PRO A 381 12.50 12.70 26.52
N GLU A 382 12.97 13.28 27.64
CA GLU A 382 12.98 12.60 28.95
C GLU A 382 11.60 12.05 29.34
N THR A 383 10.54 12.73 28.94
CA THR A 383 9.14 12.31 29.20
C THR A 383 8.75 10.99 28.53
N LEU A 384 9.49 10.58 27.52
CA LEU A 384 9.30 9.33 26.80
C LEU A 384 10.41 8.31 27.07
N ALA A 385 11.49 8.73 27.72
CA ALA A 385 12.59 7.85 28.08
C ALA A 385 12.10 6.87 29.16
N ALA A 386 12.04 5.60 28.83
CA ALA A 386 11.79 4.52 29.76
C ALA A 386 13.14 3.90 30.18
N GLY A 387 13.14 3.04 31.22
CA GLY A 387 14.36 2.49 31.83
C GLY A 387 15.28 1.71 30.89
N ASP A 388 16.26 1.01 31.48
CA ASP A 388 17.26 0.23 30.74
C ASP A 388 16.62 -0.80 29.79
N GLY A 389 17.15 -0.87 28.58
CA GLY A 389 16.67 -1.81 27.55
C GLY A 389 15.53 -1.31 26.67
N GLU A 390 15.00 -0.11 26.92
CA GLU A 390 13.97 0.53 26.10
C GLU A 390 14.57 1.35 24.92
N PRO A 391 13.79 1.66 23.89
CA PRO A 391 14.24 2.53 22.80
C PRO A 391 14.59 3.96 23.30
N THR A 392 15.69 4.51 22.81
CA THR A 392 16.27 5.77 23.31
C THR A 392 16.35 6.89 22.28
N HIS A 393 16.21 6.55 20.98
CA HIS A 393 16.38 7.50 19.89
C HIS A 393 15.29 7.33 18.83
N LEU A 394 14.93 8.42 18.17
CA LEU A 394 14.26 8.37 16.88
C LEU A 394 15.28 8.01 15.80
N PHE A 395 14.85 7.22 14.81
CA PHE A 395 15.67 6.96 13.63
C PHE A 395 15.99 8.29 12.92
N PRO A 396 17.23 8.49 12.38
CA PRO A 396 17.62 9.74 11.76
C PRO A 396 16.70 10.16 10.62
N GLY A 397 16.23 11.39 10.67
CA GLY A 397 15.44 11.98 9.57
C GLY A 397 16.30 12.32 8.35
N PRO A 398 15.68 12.56 7.17
CA PRO A 398 16.38 12.82 5.91
C PRO A 398 17.34 14.00 5.99
N HIS A 399 16.96 15.09 6.67
CA HIS A 399 17.83 16.26 6.87
C HIS A 399 19.08 15.92 7.68
N ALA A 400 18.96 15.13 8.74
CA ALA A 400 20.09 14.73 9.57
C ALA A 400 21.06 13.83 8.79
N VAL A 401 20.55 12.85 8.03
CA VAL A 401 21.38 11.97 7.20
C VAL A 401 22.08 12.76 6.08
N ALA A 402 21.39 13.72 5.45
CA ALA A 402 21.97 14.56 4.40
C ALA A 402 23.11 15.48 4.90
N ALA A 403 23.00 15.99 6.13
CA ALA A 403 23.95 16.92 6.74
C ALA A 403 25.15 16.22 7.41
N THR A 404 25.02 14.94 7.77
CA THR A 404 26.03 14.22 8.55
C THR A 404 27.13 13.65 7.65
N THR A 405 28.39 13.70 8.13
CA THR A 405 29.48 12.90 7.54
C THR A 405 29.26 11.43 7.91
N LEU A 406 29.08 10.57 6.91
CA LEU A 406 28.83 9.14 7.12
C LEU A 406 30.12 8.33 7.23
N ASP A 407 31.25 8.98 7.54
CA ASP A 407 32.53 8.33 7.77
C ASP A 407 32.49 7.50 9.06
N GLY A 408 33.16 6.36 9.06
CA GLY A 408 33.16 5.45 10.23
C GLY A 408 31.93 4.54 10.36
N LEU A 409 30.94 4.61 9.46
CA LEU A 409 29.83 3.64 9.45
C LEU A 409 30.23 2.22 9.06
N GLY A 410 31.42 2.04 8.46
CA GLY A 410 31.87 0.73 7.98
C GLY A 410 31.21 0.30 6.65
N ILE A 411 30.84 1.26 5.81
CA ILE A 411 30.27 1.04 4.48
C ILE A 411 31.15 1.67 3.38
N PRO A 412 31.14 1.14 2.15
CA PRO A 412 31.89 1.71 1.02
C PRO A 412 31.49 3.17 0.74
N SER A 413 32.45 3.97 0.21
CA SER A 413 32.22 5.37 -0.14
C SER A 413 31.05 5.57 -1.11
N ALA A 414 30.92 4.70 -2.11
CA ALA A 414 29.80 4.72 -3.05
C ALA A 414 28.44 4.59 -2.34
N ARG A 415 28.32 3.72 -1.33
CA ARG A 415 27.09 3.53 -0.56
C ARG A 415 26.79 4.73 0.35
N ARG A 416 27.84 5.37 0.91
CA ARG A 416 27.68 6.63 1.65
C ARG A 416 27.08 7.73 0.76
N GLU A 417 27.58 7.84 -0.48
CA GLU A 417 27.05 8.83 -1.42
C GLU A 417 25.62 8.50 -1.86
N THR A 418 25.30 7.21 -2.07
CA THR A 418 23.90 6.77 -2.32
C THR A 418 22.99 7.22 -1.19
N LEU A 419 23.36 6.99 0.08
CA LEU A 419 22.58 7.42 1.25
C LEU A 419 22.37 8.93 1.30
N ARG A 420 23.43 9.73 1.05
CA ARG A 420 23.33 11.19 1.04
C ARG A 420 22.45 11.71 -0.08
N THR A 421 22.61 11.16 -1.29
CA THR A 421 21.82 11.56 -2.45
C THR A 421 20.35 11.23 -2.23
N LEU A 422 20.04 10.03 -1.72
CA LEU A 422 18.70 9.65 -1.34
C LEU A 422 18.13 10.57 -0.25
N ALA A 423 18.91 10.86 0.79
CA ALA A 423 18.51 11.73 1.89
C ALA A 423 18.19 13.17 1.40
N ARG A 424 19.02 13.73 0.53
CA ARG A 424 18.77 15.05 -0.09
C ARG A 424 17.51 15.04 -0.96
N ALA A 425 17.31 13.98 -1.76
CA ALA A 425 16.13 13.85 -2.61
C ALA A 425 14.84 13.77 -1.80
N ILE A 426 14.84 13.03 -0.67
CA ILE A 426 13.69 12.95 0.23
C ILE A 426 13.49 14.27 0.98
N ALA A 427 14.54 14.86 1.55
CA ALA A 427 14.49 16.12 2.29
C ALA A 427 13.99 17.29 1.42
N GLY A 428 14.40 17.32 0.14
CA GLY A 428 13.96 18.32 -0.84
C GLY A 428 12.59 18.04 -1.47
N GLY A 429 11.90 16.97 -1.06
CA GLY A 429 10.58 16.61 -1.59
C GLY A 429 10.61 16.02 -3.01
N GLY A 430 11.79 15.73 -3.56
CA GLY A 430 11.95 15.08 -4.87
C GLY A 430 11.48 13.62 -4.85
N ILE A 431 11.61 12.93 -3.72
CA ILE A 431 11.08 11.59 -3.49
C ILE A 431 10.17 11.63 -2.25
N LEU A 432 8.91 11.26 -2.43
CA LEU A 432 7.93 11.19 -1.35
C LEU A 432 7.64 9.71 -1.05
N LEU A 433 7.94 9.26 0.16
CA LEU A 433 7.75 7.87 0.61
C LEU A 433 6.61 7.76 1.61
N ASP A 434 5.49 8.41 1.32
CA ASP A 434 4.28 8.38 2.14
C ASP A 434 3.18 7.48 1.53
N ALA A 435 2.17 7.21 2.34
CA ALA A 435 1.06 6.34 1.95
C ALA A 435 0.20 6.88 0.78
N GLY A 436 0.38 8.15 0.42
CA GLY A 436 -0.33 8.82 -0.68
C GLY A 436 0.48 8.90 -1.97
N SER A 437 1.74 8.46 -1.95
CA SER A 437 2.62 8.55 -3.12
C SER A 437 2.20 7.56 -4.21
N GLU A 438 2.40 7.98 -5.45
CA GLU A 438 2.18 7.12 -6.61
C GLU A 438 3.40 6.19 -6.76
N ARG A 439 3.14 4.87 -6.81
CA ARG A 439 4.16 3.84 -6.68
C ARG A 439 5.15 3.85 -7.82
N GLU A 440 4.67 3.94 -9.05
CA GLU A 440 5.51 3.92 -10.27
C GLU A 440 6.41 5.15 -10.35
N ASP A 441 5.89 6.33 -10.00
CA ASP A 441 6.68 7.56 -9.97
C ASP A 441 7.79 7.47 -8.91
N VAL A 442 7.46 6.95 -7.73
CA VAL A 442 8.47 6.75 -6.67
C VAL A 442 9.53 5.72 -7.09
N GLU A 443 9.11 4.58 -7.65
CA GLU A 443 10.06 3.54 -8.10
C GLU A 443 10.98 4.08 -9.18
N ARG A 444 10.46 4.80 -10.16
CA ARG A 444 11.25 5.48 -11.21
C ARG A 444 12.26 6.45 -10.61
N ARG A 445 11.84 7.33 -9.69
CA ARG A 445 12.73 8.31 -9.03
C ARG A 445 13.79 7.64 -8.14
N LEU A 446 13.44 6.53 -7.48
CA LEU A 446 14.42 5.75 -6.72
C LEU A 446 15.50 5.17 -7.64
N LEU A 447 15.13 4.68 -8.82
CA LEU A 447 16.06 4.14 -9.81
C LEU A 447 16.99 5.21 -10.42
N GLU A 448 16.61 6.49 -10.40
CA GLU A 448 17.47 7.62 -10.79
C GLU A 448 18.60 7.88 -9.78
N VAL A 449 18.46 7.40 -8.53
CA VAL A 449 19.51 7.54 -7.51
C VAL A 449 20.61 6.51 -7.74
N ARG A 450 21.81 6.98 -8.05
CA ARG A 450 22.96 6.09 -8.26
C ARG A 450 23.18 5.18 -7.05
N GLY A 451 23.26 3.87 -7.27
CA GLY A 451 23.42 2.84 -6.24
C GLY A 451 22.10 2.25 -5.73
N ILE A 452 20.95 2.73 -6.20
CA ILE A 452 19.67 2.08 -6.02
C ILE A 452 19.30 1.32 -7.29
N GLY A 453 19.23 0.00 -7.17
CA GLY A 453 18.82 -0.89 -8.25
C GLY A 453 17.37 -1.37 -8.09
N PRO A 454 16.87 -2.15 -9.08
CA PRO A 454 15.48 -2.64 -9.08
C PRO A 454 15.08 -3.37 -7.80
N TRP A 455 15.98 -4.18 -7.22
CA TRP A 455 15.70 -4.87 -5.96
C TRP A 455 15.39 -3.89 -4.82
N THR A 456 16.21 -2.85 -4.66
CA THR A 456 16.02 -1.87 -3.57
C THR A 456 14.77 -1.02 -3.80
N ALA A 457 14.51 -0.60 -5.05
CA ALA A 457 13.32 0.17 -5.40
C ALA A 457 12.04 -0.64 -5.14
N SER A 458 11.95 -1.87 -5.62
CA SER A 458 10.80 -2.75 -5.40
C SER A 458 10.64 -3.16 -3.92
N TYR A 459 11.74 -3.31 -3.16
CA TYR A 459 11.67 -3.54 -1.71
C TYR A 459 11.06 -2.34 -0.96
N VAL A 460 11.45 -1.11 -1.35
CA VAL A 460 10.85 0.11 -0.81
C VAL A 460 9.38 0.23 -1.22
N ALA A 461 9.04 -0.06 -2.47
CA ALA A 461 7.64 -0.07 -2.94
C ALA A 461 6.79 -1.06 -2.12
N MET A 462 7.28 -2.28 -1.93
CA MET A 462 6.61 -3.32 -1.15
C MET A 462 6.33 -2.88 0.30
N ARG A 463 7.34 -2.33 0.98
CA ARG A 463 7.29 -2.11 2.43
C ARG A 463 6.86 -0.69 2.83
N ALA A 464 7.37 0.36 2.15
CA ALA A 464 7.04 1.75 2.46
C ALA A 464 5.76 2.21 1.78
N LEU A 465 5.58 1.89 0.50
CA LEU A 465 4.38 2.27 -0.25
C LEU A 465 3.25 1.24 -0.12
N ARG A 466 3.53 0.08 0.53
CA ARG A 466 2.57 -0.99 0.75
C ARG A 466 1.99 -1.53 -0.56
N ASP A 467 2.85 -1.72 -1.55
CA ASP A 467 2.44 -2.32 -2.82
C ASP A 467 2.27 -3.83 -2.65
N PRO A 468 1.03 -4.35 -2.74
CA PRO A 468 0.77 -5.78 -2.57
C PRO A 468 1.32 -6.61 -3.72
N ASP A 469 1.59 -5.99 -4.86
CA ASP A 469 2.06 -6.63 -6.08
C ASP A 469 3.55 -6.39 -6.38
N ALA A 470 4.28 -5.66 -5.53
CA ALA A 470 5.73 -5.53 -5.64
C ALA A 470 6.41 -6.89 -5.52
N PHE A 471 7.37 -7.17 -6.41
CA PHE A 471 8.07 -8.46 -6.44
C PHE A 471 9.58 -8.31 -6.64
N LEU A 472 10.32 -9.26 -6.10
CA LEU A 472 11.78 -9.24 -6.02
C LEU A 472 12.39 -10.45 -6.76
N PRO A 473 12.35 -10.54 -8.10
CA PRO A 473 12.77 -11.74 -8.84
C PRO A 473 14.27 -12.01 -8.73
N SER A 474 15.07 -11.01 -8.38
CA SER A 474 16.52 -11.15 -8.16
C SER A 474 16.89 -11.41 -6.69
N ASP A 475 15.93 -11.45 -5.77
CA ASP A 475 16.18 -11.71 -4.35
C ASP A 475 16.70 -13.12 -4.12
N LEU A 476 17.81 -13.22 -3.39
CA LEU A 476 18.48 -14.50 -3.16
C LEU A 476 17.61 -15.45 -2.32
N GLY A 477 16.88 -14.93 -1.35
CA GLY A 477 15.95 -15.72 -0.52
C GLY A 477 14.80 -16.25 -1.36
N VAL A 478 14.15 -15.41 -2.14
CA VAL A 478 13.06 -15.83 -3.05
C VAL A 478 13.55 -16.93 -4.00
N ARG A 479 14.69 -16.73 -4.65
CA ARG A 479 15.27 -17.70 -5.59
C ARG A 479 15.60 -19.04 -4.91
N LYS A 480 16.22 -19.00 -3.73
CA LYS A 480 16.50 -20.21 -2.94
C LYS A 480 15.24 -20.95 -2.52
N ALA A 481 14.21 -20.21 -2.07
CA ALA A 481 12.94 -20.83 -1.67
C ALA A 481 12.26 -21.51 -2.86
N ILE A 482 12.24 -20.87 -4.02
CA ILE A 482 11.66 -21.44 -5.25
C ILE A 482 12.45 -22.67 -5.72
N SER A 483 13.80 -22.64 -5.67
CA SER A 483 14.61 -23.82 -6.00
C SER A 483 14.35 -25.01 -5.07
N ARG A 484 14.01 -24.78 -3.81
CA ARG A 484 13.63 -25.84 -2.85
C ARG A 484 12.23 -26.43 -3.10
N LEU A 485 11.43 -25.75 -3.87
CA LEU A 485 10.12 -26.21 -4.31
C LEU A 485 10.19 -26.89 -5.70
N ASP A 486 11.36 -27.42 -6.07
CA ASP A 486 11.62 -28.11 -7.33
C ASP A 486 11.29 -27.28 -8.59
N HIS A 487 11.48 -25.96 -8.51
CA HIS A 487 11.31 -25.05 -9.65
C HIS A 487 12.61 -24.31 -9.96
N ALA A 488 12.80 -23.93 -11.24
CA ALA A 488 13.99 -23.18 -11.66
C ALA A 488 14.14 -21.85 -10.89
N GLY A 489 15.28 -21.69 -10.21
CA GLY A 489 15.58 -20.53 -9.36
C GLY A 489 16.34 -19.40 -10.07
N ASP A 490 16.43 -19.40 -11.40
CA ASP A 490 16.95 -18.27 -12.15
C ASP A 490 15.96 -17.10 -12.18
N ARG A 491 16.45 -15.90 -12.42
CA ARG A 491 15.64 -14.66 -12.36
C ARG A 491 14.45 -14.68 -13.32
N GLN A 492 14.62 -15.22 -14.52
CA GLN A 492 13.58 -15.21 -15.56
C GLN A 492 12.44 -16.19 -15.21
N SER A 493 12.80 -17.41 -14.83
CA SER A 493 11.84 -18.44 -14.39
C SER A 493 11.06 -18.01 -13.15
N VAL A 494 11.76 -17.39 -12.16
CA VAL A 494 11.16 -16.82 -10.95
C VAL A 494 10.17 -15.69 -11.30
N ALA A 495 10.51 -14.80 -12.22
CA ALA A 495 9.60 -13.74 -12.66
C ALA A 495 8.38 -14.32 -13.39
N ALA A 496 8.57 -15.32 -14.25
CA ALA A 496 7.49 -15.94 -15.00
C ALA A 496 6.47 -16.67 -14.11
N VAL A 497 6.96 -17.44 -13.12
CA VAL A 497 6.06 -18.14 -12.18
C VAL A 497 5.27 -17.16 -11.31
N ALA A 498 5.87 -16.04 -10.95
CA ALA A 498 5.25 -15.04 -10.08
C ALA A 498 4.08 -14.29 -10.74
N GLU A 499 3.93 -14.34 -12.06
CA GLU A 499 2.77 -13.72 -12.73
C GLU A 499 1.43 -14.34 -12.30
N ARG A 500 1.43 -15.62 -11.89
CA ARG A 500 0.23 -16.29 -11.35
C ARG A 500 -0.20 -15.79 -9.98
N TRP A 501 0.71 -15.14 -9.23
CA TRP A 501 0.47 -14.65 -7.87
C TRP A 501 -0.09 -13.23 -7.82
N ARG A 502 -0.28 -12.58 -8.98
CA ARG A 502 -0.89 -11.25 -9.03
C ARG A 502 -2.33 -11.27 -8.50
N PRO A 503 -2.71 -10.25 -7.78
CA PRO A 503 -1.97 -9.03 -7.41
C PRO A 503 -1.27 -9.14 -6.04
N TRP A 504 -0.94 -10.34 -5.55
CA TRP A 504 -0.45 -10.61 -4.20
C TRP A 504 1.01 -11.07 -4.13
N ARG A 505 1.84 -10.67 -5.11
CA ARG A 505 3.25 -11.11 -5.21
C ARG A 505 4.10 -10.74 -3.99
N ALA A 506 3.80 -9.62 -3.32
CA ALA A 506 4.46 -9.23 -2.07
C ALA A 506 4.17 -10.24 -0.93
N TYR A 507 2.93 -10.74 -0.83
CA TYR A 507 2.56 -11.76 0.14
C TYR A 507 3.21 -13.12 -0.19
N ALA A 508 3.24 -13.50 -1.46
CA ALA A 508 3.98 -14.68 -1.91
C ALA A 508 5.46 -14.62 -1.48
N THR A 509 6.09 -13.44 -1.61
CA THR A 509 7.46 -13.20 -1.14
C THR A 509 7.61 -13.47 0.36
N GLN A 510 6.64 -13.07 1.20
CA GLN A 510 6.70 -13.33 2.64
C GLN A 510 6.61 -14.83 2.98
N HIS A 511 5.76 -15.58 2.28
CA HIS A 511 5.68 -17.04 2.44
C HIS A 511 6.99 -17.72 2.01
N LEU A 512 7.58 -17.30 0.90
CA LEU A 512 8.86 -17.82 0.42
C LEU A 512 10.02 -17.51 1.39
N TRP A 513 10.12 -16.29 1.91
CA TRP A 513 11.16 -15.96 2.91
C TRP A 513 11.02 -16.76 4.20
N ALA A 514 9.79 -16.96 4.67
CA ALA A 514 9.54 -17.70 5.89
C ALA A 514 9.91 -19.17 5.75
N SER A 515 9.64 -19.78 4.59
CA SER A 515 9.99 -21.20 4.36
C SER A 515 11.49 -21.51 4.53
N LEU A 516 12.35 -20.50 4.39
CA LEU A 516 13.79 -20.62 4.63
C LEU A 516 14.19 -20.56 6.11
N GLY A 517 13.34 -19.98 6.97
CA GLY A 517 13.58 -19.85 8.42
C GLY A 517 13.09 -21.05 9.21
N ASP A 518 11.97 -21.64 8.81
CA ASP A 518 11.31 -22.74 9.50
C ASP A 518 12.19 -24.01 9.66
N GLU A 519 13.15 -24.23 8.74
CA GLU A 519 14.05 -25.40 8.80
C GLU A 519 15.23 -25.24 9.75
N LYS A 520 15.72 -24.02 9.98
CA LYS A 520 16.77 -23.79 10.98
C LYS A 520 16.28 -24.10 12.39
N ASP A 521 15.00 -23.86 12.66
CA ASP A 521 14.36 -24.21 13.93
C ASP A 521 14.07 -25.71 14.04
N GLN A 522 13.82 -26.43 12.94
CA GLN A 522 13.59 -27.88 12.96
C GLN A 522 14.89 -28.67 13.10
N THR A 523 15.97 -28.24 12.45
CA THR A 523 17.31 -28.86 12.65
C THR A 523 17.85 -28.62 14.06
N ALA A 524 17.65 -27.42 14.62
CA ALA A 524 18.04 -27.12 16.01
C ALA A 524 17.22 -27.90 17.06
N LYS A 525 15.95 -28.21 16.75
CA LYS A 525 15.11 -29.07 17.64
C LYS A 525 15.37 -30.56 17.46
N GLY A 526 15.87 -30.99 16.29
CA GLY A 526 16.26 -32.38 16.02
C GLY A 526 17.59 -32.78 16.64
N GLU A 527 18.50 -31.82 16.85
CA GLU A 527 19.79 -32.07 17.53
C GLU A 527 19.71 -32.14 19.08
N VAL A 528 18.57 -31.75 19.68
CA VAL A 528 18.34 -31.80 21.14
C VAL A 528 17.64 -33.12 21.56
N VAL A 529 17.23 -33.97 20.61
CA VAL A 529 16.51 -35.22 20.86
C VAL A 529 17.32 -36.46 20.38
N ALA A 530 18.59 -36.29 20.00
CA ALA A 530 19.47 -37.41 19.65
C ALA A 530 20.56 -37.62 20.69
#